data_48731c9639f53589957a2e636b5456e3
#
_entry.id   48731c9639f53589957a2e636b5456e3
#
_cell.length_a   1.000
_cell.length_b   1.000
_cell.length_c   1.000
_cell.angle_alpha   90.00
_cell.angle_beta   90.00
_cell.angle_gamma   90.00
#
_symmetry.space_group_name_H-M   'P 1'
#
loop_
_entity.id
_entity.type
_entity.pdbx_description
1 polymer ?
#
loop_
_entity_poly.entity_id
_entity_poly.type
_entity_poly.pdbx_seq_one_letter_code
_entity_poly.pdbx_strand_id
1 'polypeptide(L)'
;MISDYGDVVVKKPWGEEYLCYRNGEVAIWFLYIKAGEKTSMHCHPTKNTGLVVLKGSLELSFIRNTISLEGLDKIHIFRSRFHSSYAKTDSFLFEVESPEDKEDLVRLDDKYGREGTGYEGKEFFSDKTEDHIWLPDPSKGNEIRLHGCFLRHEELTSKVDLYGLSEEDVVVFTSGGIVATGNKKILYPGDIADGATLGKIVPKFEVQKNTSVLKIKKIANTK
;
A
#
# COMPACT_ATOMS: atom_id res chain seq x y z
N MET A 1 20.86 -10.52 7.90
CA MET A 1 21.20 -9.26 7.17
C MET A 1 19.94 -8.85 6.45
N ILE A 2 19.32 -7.76 6.85
CA ILE A 2 18.19 -7.19 6.11
C ILE A 2 18.75 -6.78 4.76
N SER A 3 18.29 -7.41 3.69
CA SER A 3 18.65 -6.98 2.33
C SER A 3 18.13 -5.56 2.15
N ASP A 4 18.99 -4.64 1.71
CA ASP A 4 18.56 -3.27 1.43
C ASP A 4 17.79 -3.28 0.11
N TYR A 5 16.46 -3.19 0.20
CA TYR A 5 15.58 -3.13 -0.95
C TYR A 5 15.44 -1.71 -1.54
N GLY A 6 16.19 -0.74 -1.02
CA GLY A 6 16.03 0.67 -1.38
C GLY A 6 16.19 0.92 -2.88
N ASP A 7 17.25 0.42 -3.47
CA ASP A 7 17.67 0.74 -4.84
C ASP A 7 17.39 -0.39 -5.86
N VAL A 8 16.59 -1.39 -5.47
CA VAL A 8 16.33 -2.54 -6.32
C VAL A 8 14.86 -2.70 -6.69
N VAL A 9 14.64 -3.31 -7.86
CA VAL A 9 13.36 -3.85 -8.30
C VAL A 9 13.45 -5.37 -8.19
N VAL A 10 12.49 -5.97 -7.50
CA VAL A 10 12.42 -7.42 -7.35
C VAL A 10 11.55 -8.00 -8.45
N LYS A 11 12.15 -8.75 -9.36
CA LYS A 11 11.44 -9.42 -10.43
C LYS A 11 10.66 -10.61 -9.89
N LYS A 12 9.42 -10.72 -10.30
CA LYS A 12 8.50 -11.78 -9.91
C LYS A 12 7.98 -12.50 -11.16
N PRO A 13 7.59 -13.78 -11.06
CA PRO A 13 6.94 -14.45 -12.20
C PRO A 13 5.68 -13.74 -12.69
N TRP A 14 4.98 -13.07 -11.78
CA TRP A 14 3.76 -12.33 -12.07
C TRP A 14 3.98 -10.86 -12.47
N GLY A 15 5.20 -10.32 -12.38
CA GLY A 15 5.51 -8.94 -12.69
C GLY A 15 6.74 -8.44 -11.95
N GLU A 16 6.57 -7.43 -11.13
CA GLU A 16 7.66 -6.86 -10.33
C GLU A 16 7.13 -6.07 -9.14
N GLU A 17 8.00 -5.85 -8.17
CA GLU A 17 7.72 -4.95 -7.05
C GLU A 17 8.99 -4.19 -6.64
N TYR A 18 8.81 -3.01 -6.07
CA TYR A 18 9.91 -2.23 -5.51
C TYR A 18 9.43 -1.35 -4.35
N LEU A 19 10.36 -1.04 -3.46
CA LEU A 19 10.08 -0.21 -2.29
C LEU A 19 9.97 1.27 -2.71
N CYS A 20 8.86 1.93 -2.34
CA CYS A 20 8.63 3.36 -2.59
C CYS A 20 8.86 4.23 -1.36
N TYR A 21 8.69 3.69 -0.17
CA TYR A 21 8.83 4.41 1.10
C TYR A 21 9.02 3.44 2.25
N ARG A 22 9.78 3.85 3.25
CA ARG A 22 9.87 3.19 4.55
C ARG A 22 10.30 4.17 5.64
N ASN A 23 9.86 3.91 6.87
CA ASN A 23 10.28 4.67 8.05
C ASN A 23 10.43 3.80 9.32
N GLY A 24 10.42 2.47 9.19
CA GLY A 24 10.49 1.52 10.29
C GLY A 24 9.13 1.14 10.90
N GLU A 25 8.09 1.97 10.79
CA GLU A 25 6.71 1.62 11.18
C GLU A 25 5.91 1.11 9.98
N VAL A 26 6.16 1.67 8.80
CA VAL A 26 5.44 1.39 7.56
C VAL A 26 6.44 1.27 6.41
N ALA A 27 6.20 0.29 5.53
CA ALA A 27 6.77 0.24 4.19
C ALA A 27 5.67 0.33 3.14
N ILE A 28 5.92 1.05 2.05
CA ILE A 28 5.03 1.11 0.88
C ILE A 28 5.78 0.57 -0.31
N TRP A 29 5.26 -0.52 -0.85
CA TRP A 29 5.77 -1.19 -2.04
C TRP A 29 4.87 -0.88 -3.23
N PHE A 30 5.47 -0.65 -4.39
CA PHE A 30 4.76 -0.62 -5.64
C PHE A 30 4.79 -2.00 -6.26
N LEU A 31 3.64 -2.51 -6.69
CA LEU A 31 3.50 -3.78 -7.37
C LEU A 31 2.92 -3.56 -8.78
N TYR A 32 3.54 -4.18 -9.77
CA TYR A 32 3.00 -4.37 -11.09
C TYR A 32 2.68 -5.85 -11.30
N ILE A 33 1.41 -6.17 -11.50
CA ILE A 33 0.95 -7.53 -11.80
C ILE A 33 0.45 -7.56 -13.24
N LYS A 34 1.07 -8.40 -14.07
CA LYS A 34 0.71 -8.57 -15.48
C LYS A 34 -0.68 -9.18 -15.62
N ALA A 35 -1.42 -8.77 -16.64
CA ALA A 35 -2.71 -9.36 -16.98
C ALA A 35 -2.62 -10.89 -17.11
N GLY A 36 -3.54 -11.63 -16.46
CA GLY A 36 -3.57 -13.08 -16.42
C GLY A 36 -2.62 -13.72 -15.40
N GLU A 37 -1.82 -12.94 -14.68
CA GLU A 37 -0.93 -13.44 -13.66
C GLU A 37 -1.44 -13.18 -12.23
N LYS A 38 -0.93 -13.95 -11.26
CA LYS A 38 -1.35 -13.86 -9.86
C LYS A 38 -0.17 -13.97 -8.89
N THR A 39 -0.29 -13.34 -7.74
CA THR A 39 0.62 -13.61 -6.62
C THR A 39 0.35 -15.00 -6.04
N SER A 40 1.27 -15.55 -5.25
CA SER A 40 1.02 -16.77 -4.47
C SER A 40 -0.20 -16.59 -3.55
N MET A 41 -0.84 -17.69 -3.16
CA MET A 41 -1.74 -17.72 -2.00
C MET A 41 -0.85 -17.76 -0.75
N HIS A 42 -0.77 -16.65 -0.04
CA HIS A 42 0.16 -16.48 1.08
C HIS A 42 -0.47 -15.69 2.22
N CYS A 43 0.16 -15.71 3.37
CA CYS A 43 -0.17 -14.84 4.48
C CYS A 43 1.09 -14.25 5.12
N HIS A 44 0.86 -13.22 5.92
CA HIS A 44 1.87 -12.56 6.75
C HIS A 44 1.53 -12.84 8.22
N PRO A 45 2.31 -13.68 8.92
CA PRO A 45 2.02 -14.02 10.31
C PRO A 45 2.02 -12.86 11.30
N THR A 46 2.85 -11.85 11.09
CA THR A 46 3.10 -10.79 12.07
C THR A 46 2.66 -9.40 11.62
N LYS A 47 2.70 -9.09 10.32
CA LYS A 47 2.32 -7.77 9.77
C LYS A 47 0.89 -7.74 9.23
N ASN A 48 0.32 -6.54 9.23
CA ASN A 48 -0.86 -6.22 8.45
C ASN A 48 -0.44 -5.71 7.06
N THR A 49 -1.29 -5.91 6.07
CA THR A 49 -1.07 -5.47 4.70
C THR A 49 -2.27 -4.68 4.20
N GLY A 50 -2.03 -3.48 3.71
CA GLY A 50 -3.03 -2.69 3.00
C GLY A 50 -2.77 -2.76 1.50
N LEU A 51 -3.79 -2.92 0.67
CA LEU A 51 -3.68 -2.78 -0.77
C LEU A 51 -4.47 -1.56 -1.25
N VAL A 52 -3.88 -0.77 -2.15
CA VAL A 52 -4.55 0.32 -2.87
C VAL A 52 -4.29 0.14 -4.35
N VAL A 53 -5.34 -0.08 -5.14
CA VAL A 53 -5.23 -0.24 -6.59
C VAL A 53 -5.14 1.16 -7.23
N LEU A 54 -4.01 1.48 -7.88
CA LEU A 54 -3.85 2.76 -8.58
C LEU A 54 -4.51 2.69 -9.96
N LYS A 55 -4.32 1.57 -10.68
CA LYS A 55 -4.87 1.33 -12.02
C LYS A 55 -5.02 -0.16 -12.27
N GLY A 56 -6.01 -0.55 -13.05
CA GLY A 56 -6.27 -1.94 -13.42
C GLY A 56 -7.45 -2.54 -12.67
N SER A 57 -7.60 -3.86 -12.80
CA SER A 57 -8.69 -4.63 -12.18
C SER A 57 -8.12 -5.94 -11.66
N LEU A 58 -8.38 -6.23 -10.39
CA LEU A 58 -7.89 -7.38 -9.64
C LEU A 58 -9.04 -8.23 -9.10
N GLU A 59 -8.81 -9.52 -8.98
CA GLU A 59 -9.54 -10.40 -8.08
C GLU A 59 -8.65 -10.74 -6.89
N LEU A 60 -9.01 -10.27 -5.71
CA LEU A 60 -8.36 -10.64 -4.47
C LEU A 60 -9.08 -11.83 -3.86
N SER A 61 -8.41 -12.99 -3.86
CA SER A 61 -8.92 -14.24 -3.31
C SER A 61 -8.42 -14.46 -1.90
N PHE A 62 -9.32 -14.88 -1.04
CA PHE A 62 -9.05 -15.45 0.28
C PHE A 62 -9.41 -16.94 0.25
N ILE A 63 -9.16 -17.70 1.32
CA ILE A 63 -9.48 -19.14 1.37
C ILE A 63 -10.95 -19.44 1.02
N ARG A 64 -11.89 -18.56 1.40
CA ARG A 64 -13.33 -18.83 1.29
C ARG A 64 -14.11 -17.90 0.37
N ASN A 65 -13.50 -16.81 -0.04
CA ASN A 65 -14.18 -15.79 -0.85
C ASN A 65 -13.20 -15.03 -1.74
N THR A 66 -13.74 -14.41 -2.78
CA THR A 66 -13.01 -13.54 -3.70
C THR A 66 -13.76 -12.21 -3.79
N ILE A 67 -13.03 -11.12 -3.88
CA ILE A 67 -13.57 -9.77 -4.11
C ILE A 67 -12.90 -9.15 -5.33
N SER A 68 -13.63 -8.33 -6.08
CA SER A 68 -13.06 -7.52 -7.17
C SER A 68 -12.62 -6.17 -6.64
N LEU A 69 -11.46 -5.70 -7.11
CA LEU A 69 -10.88 -4.40 -6.79
C LEU A 69 -10.51 -3.69 -8.09
N GLU A 70 -10.83 -2.41 -8.18
CA GLU A 70 -10.52 -1.54 -9.32
C GLU A 70 -9.86 -0.25 -8.85
N GLY A 71 -9.56 0.65 -9.78
CA GLY A 71 -8.82 1.89 -9.46
C GLY A 71 -9.39 2.67 -8.29
N LEU A 72 -8.54 2.95 -7.31
CA LEU A 72 -8.73 3.52 -5.97
C LEU A 72 -9.50 2.65 -4.97
N ASP A 73 -9.90 1.43 -5.34
CA ASP A 73 -10.32 0.46 -4.34
C ASP A 73 -9.16 0.11 -3.42
N LYS A 74 -9.50 -0.12 -2.17
CA LYS A 74 -8.55 -0.43 -1.10
C LYS A 74 -9.09 -1.51 -0.19
N ILE A 75 -8.18 -2.23 0.43
CA ILE A 75 -8.51 -3.24 1.42
C ILE A 75 -7.42 -3.36 2.47
N HIS A 76 -7.82 -3.62 3.70
CA HIS A 76 -6.92 -3.97 4.78
C HIS A 76 -6.97 -5.49 5.03
N ILE A 77 -5.81 -6.14 4.94
CA ILE A 77 -5.64 -7.57 5.15
C ILE A 77 -4.91 -7.75 6.48
N PHE A 78 -5.63 -8.28 7.47
CA PHE A 78 -5.03 -8.55 8.77
C PHE A 78 -4.04 -9.71 8.70
N ARG A 79 -3.06 -9.68 9.61
CA ARG A 79 -2.08 -10.75 9.78
C ARG A 79 -2.72 -12.14 9.78
N SER A 80 -1.97 -13.14 9.33
CA SER A 80 -2.36 -14.55 9.23
C SER A 80 -3.55 -14.83 8.28
N ARG A 81 -3.99 -13.85 7.48
CA ARG A 81 -5.05 -14.05 6.50
C ARG A 81 -4.47 -14.39 5.13
N PHE A 82 -4.68 -15.62 4.69
CA PHE A 82 -4.25 -16.07 3.37
C PHE A 82 -4.96 -15.32 2.26
N HIS A 83 -4.20 -14.82 1.30
CA HIS A 83 -4.69 -14.04 0.16
C HIS A 83 -3.82 -14.20 -1.08
N SER A 84 -4.41 -13.92 -2.26
CA SER A 84 -3.75 -13.90 -3.57
C SER A 84 -4.43 -12.88 -4.46
N SER A 85 -3.66 -12.09 -5.19
CA SER A 85 -4.14 -11.09 -6.15
C SER A 85 -3.98 -11.61 -7.57
N TYR A 86 -5.08 -11.80 -8.29
CA TYR A 86 -5.11 -12.13 -9.71
C TYR A 86 -5.44 -10.90 -10.54
N ALA A 87 -4.60 -10.54 -11.50
CA ALA A 87 -4.80 -9.38 -12.36
C ALA A 87 -5.64 -9.73 -13.60
N LYS A 88 -6.84 -9.15 -13.73
CA LYS A 88 -7.66 -9.25 -14.94
C LYS A 88 -7.09 -8.42 -16.09
N THR A 89 -6.49 -7.30 -15.76
CA THR A 89 -5.77 -6.40 -16.66
C THR A 89 -4.41 -6.09 -16.04
N ASP A 90 -3.48 -5.51 -16.79
CA ASP A 90 -2.27 -4.96 -16.18
C ASP A 90 -2.65 -4.05 -15.00
N SER A 91 -2.16 -4.42 -13.82
CA SER A 91 -2.58 -3.80 -12.57
C SER A 91 -1.41 -3.24 -11.78
N PHE A 92 -1.59 -2.03 -11.28
CA PHE A 92 -0.60 -1.24 -10.56
C PHE A 92 -1.18 -0.88 -9.20
N LEU A 93 -0.48 -1.24 -8.13
CA LEU A 93 -1.00 -1.05 -6.78
C LEU A 93 0.10 -0.70 -5.78
N PHE A 94 -0.28 -0.08 -4.70
CA PHE A 94 0.53 0.00 -3.51
C PHE A 94 0.17 -1.12 -2.54
N GLU A 95 1.19 -1.77 -2.01
CA GLU A 95 1.12 -2.64 -0.84
C GLU A 95 1.74 -1.90 0.35
N VAL A 96 0.94 -1.68 1.38
CA VAL A 96 1.31 -0.99 2.61
C VAL A 96 1.51 -2.03 3.70
N GLU A 97 2.73 -2.18 4.18
CA GLU A 97 3.09 -3.13 5.23
C GLU A 97 3.25 -2.42 6.58
N SER A 98 2.71 -2.99 7.65
CA SER A 98 2.89 -2.47 9.01
C SER A 98 2.87 -3.63 10.03
N PRO A 99 3.97 -3.82 10.80
CA PRO A 99 5.29 -3.21 10.62
C PRO A 99 6.00 -3.63 9.33
N GLU A 100 7.09 -2.94 8.96
CA GLU A 100 7.94 -3.32 7.83
C GLU A 100 8.64 -4.65 8.13
N ASP A 101 8.28 -5.71 7.39
CA ASP A 101 8.98 -7.00 7.44
C ASP A 101 8.73 -7.78 6.15
N LYS A 102 9.68 -7.76 5.22
CA LYS A 102 9.54 -8.45 3.93
C LYS A 102 9.70 -9.96 4.04
N GLU A 103 10.41 -10.44 5.05
CA GLU A 103 10.62 -11.85 5.29
C GLU A 103 9.40 -12.54 5.96
N ASP A 104 8.44 -11.75 6.47
CA ASP A 104 7.20 -12.24 7.09
C ASP A 104 6.23 -12.78 6.03
N LEU A 105 6.53 -13.96 5.48
CA LEU A 105 5.84 -14.55 4.35
C LEU A 105 5.72 -16.07 4.49
N VAL A 106 4.49 -16.58 4.46
CA VAL A 106 4.19 -18.02 4.39
C VAL A 106 3.33 -18.31 3.16
N ARG A 107 3.85 -19.08 2.22
CA ARG A 107 3.13 -19.49 1.00
C ARG A 107 2.40 -20.81 1.21
N LEU A 108 1.12 -20.81 0.88
CA LEU A 108 0.26 -22.00 0.92
C LEU A 108 0.20 -22.69 -0.46
N ASP A 109 0.09 -21.89 -1.52
CA ASP A 109 -0.01 -22.35 -2.90
C ASP A 109 0.60 -21.32 -3.85
N ASP A 110 1.24 -21.76 -4.91
CA ASP A 110 1.88 -20.88 -5.89
C ASP A 110 1.86 -21.47 -7.31
N LYS A 111 1.35 -20.70 -8.28
CA LYS A 111 1.31 -21.08 -9.71
C LYS A 111 2.70 -21.41 -10.30
N TYR A 112 3.76 -20.93 -9.66
CA TYR A 112 5.14 -20.95 -10.19
C TYR A 112 6.08 -21.87 -9.41
N GLY A 113 5.54 -22.69 -8.48
CA GLY A 113 6.31 -23.70 -7.74
C GLY A 113 7.19 -23.15 -6.64
N ARG A 114 6.81 -22.02 -6.01
CA ARG A 114 7.56 -21.41 -4.90
C ARG A 114 6.98 -21.76 -3.53
N GLU A 115 6.10 -22.77 -3.43
CA GLU A 115 5.56 -23.24 -2.16
C GLU A 115 6.71 -23.61 -1.20
N GLY A 116 6.59 -23.22 0.06
CA GLY A 116 7.58 -23.51 1.08
C GLY A 116 8.89 -22.71 0.97
N THR A 117 9.01 -21.81 -0.03
CA THR A 117 10.15 -20.87 -0.11
C THR A 117 9.84 -19.54 0.58
N GLY A 118 10.88 -18.87 1.06
CA GLY A 118 10.79 -17.51 1.60
C GLY A 118 10.65 -16.45 0.50
N TYR A 119 10.99 -15.21 0.83
CA TYR A 119 11.03 -14.11 -0.12
C TYR A 119 12.14 -14.33 -1.18
N GLU A 120 12.05 -13.66 -2.33
CA GLU A 120 12.97 -13.82 -3.46
C GLU A 120 14.41 -13.39 -3.11
N GLY A 121 15.39 -14.21 -3.55
CA GLY A 121 16.80 -13.95 -3.38
C GLY A 121 17.33 -12.86 -4.33
N LYS A 122 18.58 -12.47 -4.14
CA LYS A 122 19.26 -11.40 -4.89
C LYS A 122 19.36 -11.65 -6.39
N GLU A 123 19.27 -12.91 -6.84
CA GLU A 123 19.26 -13.31 -8.24
C GLU A 123 18.06 -12.74 -9.02
N PHE A 124 17.00 -12.35 -8.34
CA PHE A 124 15.81 -11.71 -8.91
C PHE A 124 15.85 -10.18 -8.83
N PHE A 125 16.93 -9.59 -8.34
CA PHE A 125 17.05 -8.13 -8.21
C PHE A 125 17.59 -7.52 -9.49
N SER A 126 17.07 -6.35 -9.83
CA SER A 126 17.62 -5.45 -10.84
C SER A 126 17.67 -4.04 -10.27
N ASP A 127 18.53 -3.19 -10.81
CA ASP A 127 18.62 -1.80 -10.37
C ASP A 127 17.35 -1.03 -10.70
N LYS A 128 16.98 -0.10 -9.82
CA LYS A 128 15.95 0.90 -10.13
C LYS A 128 16.43 1.81 -11.26
N THR A 129 15.49 2.27 -12.07
CA THR A 129 15.69 3.29 -13.10
C THR A 129 14.95 4.58 -12.71
N GLU A 130 15.07 5.63 -13.50
CA GLU A 130 14.36 6.89 -13.29
C GLU A 130 12.83 6.76 -13.30
N ASP A 131 12.30 5.69 -13.91
CA ASP A 131 10.86 5.39 -13.92
C ASP A 131 10.33 4.83 -12.59
N HIS A 132 11.22 4.40 -11.68
CA HIS A 132 10.85 3.85 -10.39
C HIS A 132 10.87 4.95 -9.33
N ILE A 133 9.70 5.27 -8.80
CA ILE A 133 9.54 6.37 -7.86
C ILE A 133 10.03 6.04 -6.44
N TRP A 134 10.55 7.06 -5.76
CA TRP A 134 10.53 7.19 -4.31
C TRP A 134 9.45 8.21 -3.93
N LEU A 135 8.64 7.88 -2.92
CA LEU A 135 7.76 8.88 -2.34
C LEU A 135 8.64 9.94 -1.63
N PRO A 136 8.38 11.22 -1.85
CA PRO A 136 9.19 12.28 -1.25
C PRO A 136 9.05 12.25 0.28
N ASP A 137 10.03 12.84 0.95
CA ASP A 137 9.96 13.14 2.37
C ASP A 137 8.66 13.94 2.65
N PRO A 138 7.82 13.52 3.62
CA PRO A 138 6.53 14.16 3.89
C PRO A 138 6.67 15.65 4.26
N SER A 139 7.79 16.08 4.83
CA SER A 139 8.05 17.50 5.14
C SER A 139 8.14 18.39 3.89
N LYS A 140 8.37 17.81 2.71
CA LYS A 140 8.51 18.55 1.44
C LYS A 140 7.17 18.74 0.71
N GLY A 141 6.19 17.89 0.95
CA GLY A 141 4.82 17.99 0.39
C GLY A 141 4.76 17.96 -1.14
N ASN A 142 5.72 17.36 -1.83
CA ASN A 142 5.76 17.30 -3.28
C ASN A 142 4.66 16.38 -3.83
N GLU A 143 4.12 16.75 -5.00
CA GLU A 143 3.14 15.97 -5.72
C GLU A 143 3.79 15.15 -6.84
N ILE A 144 3.38 13.89 -6.98
CA ILE A 144 3.80 12.98 -8.03
C ILE A 144 2.56 12.53 -8.82
N ARG A 145 2.71 12.37 -10.13
CA ARG A 145 1.70 11.72 -10.98
C ARG A 145 2.12 10.30 -11.30
N LEU A 146 1.26 9.34 -10.98
CA LEU A 146 1.54 7.93 -11.20
C LEU A 146 0.25 7.18 -11.58
N HIS A 147 0.26 6.47 -12.71
CA HIS A 147 -0.84 5.60 -13.16
C HIS A 147 -2.25 6.22 -13.08
N GLY A 148 -2.39 7.50 -13.42
CA GLY A 148 -3.68 8.20 -13.40
C GLY A 148 -4.07 8.74 -12.02
N CYS A 149 -3.14 8.76 -11.08
CA CYS A 149 -3.34 9.31 -9.75
C CYS A 149 -2.38 10.47 -9.48
N PHE A 150 -2.84 11.41 -8.65
CA PHE A 150 -2.00 12.35 -7.92
C PHE A 150 -1.66 11.76 -6.57
N LEU A 151 -0.38 11.73 -6.24
CA LEU A 151 0.18 11.26 -4.98
C LEU A 151 0.80 12.45 -4.25
N ARG A 152 0.42 12.67 -3.00
CA ARG A 152 1.03 13.69 -2.15
C ARG A 152 1.35 13.11 -0.79
N HIS A 153 2.63 13.03 -0.49
CA HIS A 153 3.11 12.60 0.81
C HIS A 153 3.43 13.84 1.65
N GLU A 154 2.75 14.02 2.77
CA GLU A 154 2.85 15.25 3.57
C GLU A 154 2.68 15.01 5.07
N GLU A 155 3.29 15.89 5.88
CA GLU A 155 3.00 16.00 7.31
C GLU A 155 1.73 16.81 7.52
N LEU A 156 0.86 16.32 8.41
CA LEU A 156 -0.33 17.03 8.80
C LEU A 156 0.00 18.04 9.89
N THR A 157 -0.32 19.30 9.67
CA THR A 157 -0.19 20.38 10.68
C THR A 157 -1.38 20.40 11.63
N SER A 158 -2.54 19.98 11.13
CA SER A 158 -3.78 19.88 11.88
C SER A 158 -4.79 18.98 11.19
N LYS A 159 -5.91 18.68 11.86
CA LYS A 159 -7.02 17.95 11.23
C LYS A 159 -7.65 18.68 10.03
N VAL A 160 -7.44 20.00 9.91
CA VAL A 160 -7.94 20.79 8.76
C VAL A 160 -7.34 20.31 7.45
N ASP A 161 -6.12 19.77 7.46
CA ASP A 161 -5.44 19.25 6.28
C ASP A 161 -6.15 18.02 5.69
N LEU A 162 -7.05 17.38 6.44
CA LEU A 162 -7.89 16.25 6.01
C LEU A 162 -9.30 16.70 5.58
N TYR A 163 -9.62 17.99 5.65
CA TYR A 163 -10.86 18.50 5.08
C TYR A 163 -10.72 18.74 3.57
N GLY A 164 -11.83 18.70 2.85
CA GLY A 164 -11.85 18.92 1.40
C GLY A 164 -11.36 17.70 0.57
N LEU A 165 -11.19 16.55 1.20
CA LEU A 165 -11.03 15.28 0.49
C LEU A 165 -12.36 14.92 -0.18
N SER A 166 -12.33 14.43 -1.43
CA SER A 166 -13.49 13.77 -2.04
C SER A 166 -13.75 12.43 -1.34
N GLU A 167 -14.96 11.91 -1.44
CA GLU A 167 -15.32 10.63 -0.80
C GLU A 167 -14.43 9.47 -1.27
N GLU A 168 -13.95 9.52 -2.54
CA GLU A 168 -13.13 8.49 -3.17
C GLU A 168 -11.62 8.68 -2.92
N ASP A 169 -11.18 9.84 -2.43
CA ASP A 169 -9.76 10.07 -2.14
C ASP A 169 -9.28 9.06 -1.09
N VAL A 170 -8.09 8.50 -1.29
CA VAL A 170 -7.50 7.51 -0.39
C VAL A 170 -6.37 8.15 0.40
N VAL A 171 -6.30 7.86 1.68
CA VAL A 171 -5.26 8.33 2.60
C VAL A 171 -4.64 7.14 3.32
N VAL A 172 -3.33 7.01 3.19
CA VAL A 172 -2.51 6.03 3.91
C VAL A 172 -1.78 6.76 5.04
N PHE A 173 -1.94 6.32 6.28
CA PHE A 173 -1.21 6.87 7.41
C PHE A 173 0.19 6.27 7.44
N THR A 174 1.23 7.10 7.28
CA THR A 174 2.62 6.66 7.25
C THR A 174 3.33 6.85 8.60
N SER A 175 2.84 7.77 9.43
CA SER A 175 3.25 7.90 10.85
C SER A 175 2.13 8.51 11.68
N GLY A 176 2.21 8.44 13.01
CA GLY A 176 1.25 9.05 13.93
C GLY A 176 -0.12 8.42 13.88
N GLY A 177 -1.16 9.18 13.51
CA GLY A 177 -2.53 8.69 13.35
C GLY A 177 -3.61 9.61 13.93
N ILE A 178 -4.80 9.04 14.12
CA ILE A 178 -5.95 9.71 14.73
C ILE A 178 -6.24 9.10 16.10
N VAL A 179 -6.51 9.95 17.08
CA VAL A 179 -6.73 9.57 18.48
C VAL A 179 -8.04 10.13 19.03
N ALA A 180 -8.68 9.34 19.89
CA ALA A 180 -9.79 9.77 20.74
C ALA A 180 -9.28 10.36 22.07
N THR A 181 -10.19 10.85 22.89
CA THR A 181 -9.92 11.30 24.26
C THR A 181 -9.14 10.25 25.04
N GLY A 182 -8.12 10.68 25.78
CA GLY A 182 -7.22 9.77 26.51
C GLY A 182 -6.17 9.08 25.63
N ASN A 183 -5.85 9.64 24.46
CA ASN A 183 -4.85 9.11 23.51
C ASN A 183 -5.15 7.70 22.99
N LYS A 184 -6.40 7.27 23.02
CA LYS A 184 -6.79 5.99 22.44
C LYS A 184 -6.72 6.07 20.92
N LYS A 185 -5.80 5.35 20.31
CA LYS A 185 -5.62 5.34 18.85
C LYS A 185 -6.83 4.75 18.13
N ILE A 186 -7.25 5.40 17.06
CA ILE A 186 -8.34 5.02 16.16
C ILE A 186 -7.76 4.61 14.80
N LEU A 187 -6.81 5.40 14.28
CA LEU A 187 -6.04 5.06 13.08
C LEU A 187 -4.55 5.05 13.44
N TYR A 188 -3.85 4.10 12.88
CA TYR A 188 -2.44 3.77 13.14
C TYR A 188 -1.61 3.94 11.88
N PRO A 189 -0.27 4.00 11.98
CA PRO A 189 0.59 3.83 10.82
C PRO A 189 0.28 2.52 10.09
N GLY A 190 0.15 2.59 8.77
CA GLY A 190 -0.28 1.48 7.91
C GLY A 190 -1.78 1.41 7.64
N ASP A 191 -2.61 2.11 8.40
CA ASP A 191 -4.04 2.18 8.13
C ASP A 191 -4.34 3.01 6.87
N ILE A 192 -5.40 2.58 6.16
CA ILE A 192 -5.88 3.20 4.93
C ILE A 192 -7.34 3.59 5.13
N ALA A 193 -7.67 4.83 4.83
CA ALA A 193 -9.02 5.35 4.90
C ALA A 193 -9.38 6.13 3.64
N ASP A 194 -10.68 6.16 3.28
CA ASP A 194 -11.18 7.06 2.24
C ASP A 194 -11.67 8.39 2.83
N GLY A 195 -11.88 9.35 1.94
CA GLY A 195 -12.41 10.65 2.32
C GLY A 195 -13.78 10.57 2.98
N ALA A 196 -14.65 9.62 2.55
CA ALA A 196 -15.95 9.39 3.19
C ALA A 196 -15.82 8.94 4.66
N THR A 197 -14.88 8.05 4.94
CA THR A 197 -14.56 7.57 6.29
C THR A 197 -13.94 8.71 7.13
N LEU A 198 -12.95 9.40 6.57
CA LEU A 198 -12.29 10.53 7.25
C LEU A 198 -13.25 11.68 7.54
N GLY A 199 -14.19 11.96 6.63
CA GLY A 199 -15.24 12.95 6.85
C GLY A 199 -16.12 12.67 8.08
N LYS A 200 -16.25 11.40 8.48
CA LYS A 200 -16.98 11.00 9.70
C LYS A 200 -16.11 11.01 10.96
N ILE A 201 -14.82 10.71 10.81
CA ILE A 201 -13.86 10.54 11.92
C ILE A 201 -13.26 11.89 12.34
N VAL A 202 -12.73 12.67 11.40
CA VAL A 202 -11.96 13.89 11.66
C VAL A 202 -12.73 14.95 12.47
N PRO A 203 -14.05 15.18 12.29
CA PRO A 203 -14.79 16.12 13.12
C PRO A 203 -14.84 15.74 14.61
N LYS A 204 -14.71 14.45 14.93
CA LYS A 204 -14.93 13.90 16.28
C LYS A 204 -13.66 13.62 17.05
N PHE A 205 -12.53 13.50 16.35
CA PHE A 205 -11.27 13.02 16.90
C PHE A 205 -10.11 13.95 16.53
N GLU A 206 -8.96 13.75 17.15
CA GLU A 206 -7.80 14.62 16.96
C GLU A 206 -6.70 13.92 16.18
N VAL A 207 -6.02 14.66 15.30
CA VAL A 207 -4.80 14.22 14.63
C VAL A 207 -3.64 14.30 15.62
N GLN A 208 -2.92 13.22 15.76
CA GLN A 208 -1.73 13.13 16.61
C GLN A 208 -0.60 14.01 16.04
N LYS A 209 0.25 14.56 16.89
CA LYS A 209 1.46 15.25 16.44
C LYS A 209 2.36 14.32 15.63
N ASN A 210 3.08 14.89 14.66
CA ASN A 210 3.98 14.16 13.76
C ASN A 210 3.26 13.09 12.91
N THR A 211 1.98 13.30 12.62
CA THR A 211 1.25 12.45 11.68
C THR A 211 1.64 12.81 10.27
N SER A 212 2.06 11.84 9.49
CA SER A 212 2.23 11.97 8.05
C SER A 212 1.35 11.00 7.28
N VAL A 213 0.94 11.43 6.10
CA VAL A 213 0.02 10.67 5.25
C VAL A 213 0.41 10.73 3.78
N LEU A 214 0.14 9.65 3.07
CA LEU A 214 0.13 9.64 1.61
C LEU A 214 -1.33 9.80 1.15
N LYS A 215 -1.63 10.93 0.52
CA LYS A 215 -2.92 11.19 -0.14
C LYS A 215 -2.85 10.73 -1.59
N ILE A 216 -3.86 10.00 -2.02
CA ILE A 216 -3.98 9.45 -3.38
C ILE A 216 -5.32 9.92 -3.95
N LYS A 217 -5.27 10.65 -5.05
CA LYS A 217 -6.43 11.20 -5.74
C LYS A 217 -6.44 10.78 -7.20
N LYS A 218 -7.60 10.44 -7.74
CA LYS A 218 -7.75 10.15 -9.15
C LYS A 218 -7.59 11.41 -9.99
N ILE A 219 -6.80 11.34 -11.06
CA ILE A 219 -6.74 12.40 -12.04
C ILE A 219 -8.04 12.36 -12.84
N ALA A 220 -8.83 13.44 -12.79
CA ALA A 220 -10.02 13.54 -13.62
C ALA A 220 -9.59 13.48 -15.10
N ASN A 221 -10.18 12.56 -15.86
CA ASN A 221 -10.02 12.59 -17.31
C ASN A 221 -10.67 13.88 -17.81
N THR A 222 -9.88 14.88 -18.14
CA THR A 222 -10.36 15.99 -18.98
C THR A 222 -10.80 15.38 -20.31
N LYS A 223 -12.11 15.42 -20.54
CA LYS A 223 -12.72 15.04 -21.82
C LYS A 223 -12.26 16.01 -22.92
#